data_85aa10823815ca2d521d3ba0ed321103
#
_entry.id   85aa10823815ca2d521d3ba0ed321103
#
_cell.length_a   1.000
_cell.length_b   1.000
_cell.length_c   1.000
_cell.angle_alpha   90.00
_cell.angle_beta   90.00
_cell.angle_gamma   90.00
#
_symmetry.space_group_name_H-M   'P 1'
#
loop_
_entity.id
_entity.type
_entity.pdbx_description
1 polymer ?
#
loop_
_entity_poly.entity_id
_entity_poly.type
_entity_poly.pdbx_seq_one_letter_code
_entity_poly.pdbx_strand_id
1 'polypeptide(L)'
;TAREQLAAGTDALAVIEACRAGMALVGERFGRGEYFVSDLIMAAAIFARVTRLAEPLLSAGPRPTRGTVVMGTVKGDLHDIGKNLVVLLLRAAGYVVRDLGVIVQPQRFVYALAETGATVLGLSALLTTSLGAERNQRYPKGQAIMPERSP
;
A
#
# COMPACT_ATOMS: atom_id res chain seq x y z
N THR A 1 3.98 -15.89 -21.81
CA THR A 1 3.27 -15.24 -20.68
C THR A 1 3.93 -15.58 -19.34
N ALA A 2 3.62 -14.82 -18.26
CA ALA A 2 4.14 -15.13 -16.92
C ALA A 2 3.75 -16.55 -16.47
N ARG A 3 2.56 -17.00 -16.80
CA ARG A 3 2.09 -18.37 -16.51
C ARG A 3 2.96 -19.43 -17.19
N GLU A 4 3.28 -19.24 -18.46
CA GLU A 4 4.12 -20.17 -19.24
C GLU A 4 5.55 -20.19 -18.69
N GLN A 5 6.10 -19.05 -18.34
CA GLN A 5 7.43 -18.92 -17.71
C GLN A 5 7.49 -19.69 -16.39
N LEU A 6 6.49 -19.49 -15.51
CA LEU A 6 6.42 -20.19 -14.23
C LEU A 6 6.23 -21.70 -14.41
N ALA A 7 5.39 -22.13 -15.39
CA ALA A 7 5.21 -23.54 -15.72
C ALA A 7 6.47 -24.18 -16.32
N ALA A 8 7.29 -23.41 -17.02
CA ALA A 8 8.60 -23.83 -17.54
C ALA A 8 9.71 -23.86 -16.48
N GLY A 9 9.39 -23.58 -15.22
CA GLY A 9 10.38 -23.62 -14.11
C GLY A 9 11.22 -22.36 -13.97
N THR A 10 10.84 -21.24 -14.62
CA THR A 10 11.51 -19.95 -14.38
C THR A 10 11.32 -19.54 -12.92
N ASP A 11 12.38 -19.03 -12.29
CA ASP A 11 12.34 -18.56 -10.92
C ASP A 11 11.21 -17.55 -10.69
N ALA A 12 10.35 -17.84 -9.72
CA ALA A 12 9.17 -17.03 -9.41
C ALA A 12 9.52 -15.60 -9.01
N LEU A 13 10.66 -15.40 -8.32
CA LEU A 13 11.14 -14.07 -7.96
C LEU A 13 11.57 -13.28 -9.18
N ALA A 14 12.29 -13.91 -10.12
CA ALA A 14 12.71 -13.28 -11.36
C ALA A 14 11.51 -12.81 -12.21
N VAL A 15 10.43 -13.60 -12.24
CA VAL A 15 9.19 -13.21 -12.95
C VAL A 15 8.53 -12.00 -12.28
N ILE A 16 8.49 -11.94 -10.95
CA ILE A 16 7.96 -10.80 -10.21
C ILE A 16 8.79 -9.55 -10.46
N GLU A 17 10.13 -9.65 -10.43
CA GLU A 17 11.03 -8.52 -10.67
C GLU A 17 10.91 -7.98 -12.10
N ALA A 18 10.78 -8.84 -13.10
CA ALA A 18 10.52 -8.43 -14.47
C ALA A 18 9.20 -7.65 -14.62
N CYS A 19 8.14 -8.12 -13.93
CA CYS A 19 6.86 -7.39 -13.89
C CYS A 19 6.97 -6.06 -13.15
N ARG A 20 7.78 -5.99 -12.10
CA ARG A 20 8.05 -4.76 -11.36
C ARG A 20 8.77 -3.72 -12.22
N ALA A 21 9.76 -4.13 -13.02
CA ALA A 21 10.41 -3.27 -14.00
C ALA A 21 9.40 -2.73 -15.03
N GLY A 22 8.46 -3.58 -15.50
CA GLY A 22 7.36 -3.15 -16.36
C GLY A 22 6.45 -2.10 -15.71
N MET A 23 6.13 -2.26 -14.43
CA MET A 23 5.36 -1.26 -13.67
C MET A 23 6.07 0.08 -13.57
N ALA A 24 7.39 0.09 -13.36
CA ALA A 24 8.19 1.32 -13.33
C ALA A 24 8.11 2.06 -14.67
N LEU A 25 8.23 1.34 -15.79
CA LEU A 25 8.10 1.92 -17.13
C LEU A 25 6.71 2.51 -17.39
N VAL A 26 5.64 1.85 -16.95
CA VAL A 26 4.27 2.39 -17.03
C VAL A 26 4.15 3.69 -16.21
N GLY A 27 4.75 3.72 -15.01
CA GLY A 27 4.79 4.92 -14.17
C GLY A 27 5.54 6.09 -14.82
N GLU A 28 6.67 5.83 -15.47
CA GLU A 28 7.41 6.86 -16.21
C GLU A 28 6.59 7.44 -17.38
N ARG A 29 5.92 6.58 -18.15
CA ARG A 29 5.08 7.01 -19.28
C ARG A 29 3.87 7.81 -18.79
N PHE A 30 3.28 7.42 -17.68
CA PHE A 30 2.24 8.21 -17.03
C PHE A 30 2.77 9.59 -16.61
N GLY A 31 3.95 9.66 -15.97
CA GLY A 31 4.59 10.92 -15.58
C GLY A 31 4.89 11.85 -16.76
N ARG A 32 5.08 11.31 -17.97
CA ARG A 32 5.25 12.08 -19.22
C ARG A 32 3.93 12.44 -19.91
N GLY A 33 2.78 12.02 -19.38
CA GLY A 33 1.47 12.24 -19.97
C GLY A 33 1.18 11.36 -21.19
N GLU A 34 1.99 10.31 -21.43
CA GLU A 34 1.78 9.35 -22.54
C GLU A 34 0.70 8.31 -22.20
N TYR A 35 0.51 8.04 -20.89
CA TYR A 35 -0.47 7.09 -20.36
C TYR A 35 -1.45 7.78 -19.41
N PHE A 36 -2.63 7.17 -19.23
CA PHE A 36 -3.70 7.62 -18.36
C PHE A 36 -3.76 6.80 -17.07
N VAL A 37 -4.56 7.24 -16.11
CA VAL A 37 -4.79 6.52 -14.84
C VAL A 37 -5.32 5.11 -15.08
N SER A 38 -6.14 4.90 -16.15
CA SER A 38 -6.61 3.58 -16.56
C SER A 38 -5.48 2.61 -16.86
N ASP A 39 -4.38 3.08 -17.47
CA ASP A 39 -3.22 2.24 -17.81
C ASP A 39 -2.46 1.83 -16.56
N LEU A 40 -2.33 2.72 -15.57
CA LEU A 40 -1.77 2.40 -14.25
C LEU A 40 -2.60 1.34 -13.54
N ILE A 41 -3.94 1.48 -13.52
CA ILE A 41 -4.86 0.53 -12.89
C ILE A 41 -4.74 -0.84 -13.57
N MET A 42 -4.73 -0.87 -14.90
CA MET A 42 -4.58 -2.11 -15.68
C MET A 42 -3.25 -2.80 -15.39
N ALA A 43 -2.15 -2.07 -15.46
CA ALA A 43 -0.82 -2.61 -15.20
C ALA A 43 -0.69 -3.15 -13.77
N ALA A 44 -1.23 -2.43 -12.79
CA ALA A 44 -1.24 -2.87 -11.40
C ALA A 44 -2.10 -4.12 -11.16
N ALA A 45 -3.25 -4.24 -11.86
CA ALA A 45 -4.08 -5.45 -11.83
C ALA A 45 -3.35 -6.66 -12.44
N ILE A 46 -2.62 -6.45 -13.54
CA ILE A 46 -1.77 -7.47 -14.16
C ILE A 46 -0.67 -7.90 -13.17
N PHE A 47 0.04 -6.95 -12.57
CA PHE A 47 1.08 -7.23 -11.56
C PHE A 47 0.53 -8.06 -10.39
N ALA A 48 -0.61 -7.65 -9.82
CA ALA A 48 -1.25 -8.38 -8.72
C ALA A 48 -1.64 -9.81 -9.11
N ARG A 49 -2.06 -10.02 -10.37
CA ARG A 49 -2.38 -11.36 -10.89
C ARG A 49 -1.13 -12.22 -11.04
N VAL A 50 -0.04 -11.67 -11.56
CA VAL A 50 1.24 -12.38 -11.69
C VAL A 50 1.78 -12.76 -10.32
N THR A 51 1.76 -11.83 -9.35
CA THR A 51 2.20 -12.09 -7.97
C THR A 51 1.43 -13.24 -7.34
N ARG A 52 0.10 -13.28 -7.50
CA ARG A 52 -0.71 -14.41 -6.99
C ARG A 52 -0.36 -15.75 -7.65
N LEU A 53 0.02 -15.76 -8.92
CA LEU A 53 0.44 -16.99 -9.62
C LEU A 53 1.82 -17.46 -9.15
N ALA A 54 2.72 -16.53 -8.87
CA ALA A 54 4.07 -16.81 -8.41
C ALA A 54 4.13 -17.18 -6.91
N GLU A 55 3.20 -16.67 -6.10
CA GLU A 55 3.20 -16.79 -4.64
C GLU A 55 3.35 -18.22 -4.11
N PRO A 56 2.64 -19.25 -4.64
CA PRO A 56 2.80 -20.63 -4.18
C PRO A 56 4.17 -21.25 -4.51
N LEU A 57 4.88 -20.66 -5.49
CA LEU A 57 6.20 -21.13 -5.95
C LEU A 57 7.35 -20.44 -5.23
N LEU A 58 7.08 -19.40 -4.44
CA LEU A 58 8.07 -18.74 -3.63
C LEU A 58 8.38 -19.57 -2.39
N SER A 59 9.65 -19.86 -2.16
CA SER A 59 10.10 -20.52 -0.93
C SER A 59 9.61 -19.78 0.32
N ALA A 60 9.34 -20.51 1.40
CA ALA A 60 8.83 -19.97 2.68
C ALA A 60 9.89 -19.17 3.48
N GLY A 61 10.66 -18.33 2.82
CA GLY A 61 11.66 -17.44 3.43
C GLY A 61 11.18 -16.00 3.58
N PRO A 62 11.88 -15.16 4.38
CA PRO A 62 11.56 -13.75 4.47
C PRO A 62 11.69 -13.09 3.08
N ARG A 63 10.59 -12.51 2.59
CA ARG A 63 10.59 -11.81 1.30
C ARG A 63 11.34 -10.50 1.45
N PRO A 64 12.27 -10.16 0.54
CA PRO A 64 12.89 -8.85 0.56
C PRO A 64 11.78 -7.79 0.39
N THR A 65 11.61 -6.96 1.39
CA THR A 65 10.68 -5.82 1.36
C THR A 65 11.45 -4.52 1.37
N ARG A 66 10.93 -3.50 0.68
CA ARG A 66 11.48 -2.14 0.73
C ARG A 66 11.10 -1.38 1.98
N GLY A 67 10.25 -1.98 2.82
CA GLY A 67 9.75 -1.40 4.07
C GLY A 67 8.24 -1.56 4.21
N THR A 68 7.73 -1.11 5.35
CA THR A 68 6.29 -1.15 5.67
C THR A 68 5.71 0.26 5.64
N VAL A 69 4.52 0.38 5.05
CA VAL A 69 3.75 1.63 4.97
C VAL A 69 2.37 1.38 5.58
N VAL A 70 1.93 2.27 6.47
CA VAL A 70 0.54 2.29 6.96
C VAL A 70 -0.25 3.29 6.12
N MET A 71 -1.43 2.89 5.63
CA MET A 71 -2.31 3.72 4.80
C MET A 71 -3.73 3.68 5.34
N GLY A 72 -4.45 4.80 5.19
CA GLY A 72 -5.89 4.83 5.51
C GLY A 72 -6.53 6.15 5.11
N THR A 73 -7.86 6.13 4.93
CA THR A 73 -8.66 7.34 4.74
C THR A 73 -9.12 7.85 6.10
N VAL A 74 -8.89 9.13 6.37
CA VAL A 74 -9.12 9.75 7.67
C VAL A 74 -10.60 9.71 8.10
N LYS A 75 -10.85 9.91 9.40
CA LYS A 75 -12.18 10.01 9.97
C LYS A 75 -13.05 11.05 9.23
N GLY A 76 -14.27 10.65 8.92
CA GLY A 76 -15.24 11.52 8.24
C GLY A 76 -15.10 11.51 6.70
N ASP A 77 -14.19 10.72 6.15
CA ASP A 77 -14.01 10.58 4.71
C ASP A 77 -14.20 9.12 4.26
N LEU A 78 -14.97 8.92 3.18
CA LEU A 78 -15.28 7.60 2.59
C LEU A 78 -14.54 7.37 1.26
N HIS A 79 -13.82 8.39 0.75
CA HIS A 79 -13.19 8.29 -0.54
C HIS A 79 -11.97 7.38 -0.47
N ASP A 80 -12.01 6.28 -1.21
CA ASP A 80 -10.98 5.25 -1.16
C ASP A 80 -10.30 4.95 -2.50
N ILE A 81 -10.87 5.37 -3.64
CA ILE A 81 -10.37 5.04 -4.97
C ILE A 81 -8.91 5.47 -5.13
N GLY A 82 -8.59 6.73 -4.80
CA GLY A 82 -7.22 7.25 -4.89
C GLY A 82 -6.27 6.52 -3.93
N LYS A 83 -6.71 6.30 -2.68
CA LYS A 83 -5.96 5.54 -1.69
C LYS A 83 -5.68 4.11 -2.17
N ASN A 84 -6.70 3.42 -2.68
CA ASN A 84 -6.56 2.03 -3.15
C ASN A 84 -5.59 1.93 -4.33
N LEU A 85 -5.57 2.92 -5.23
CA LEU A 85 -4.58 3.00 -6.30
C LEU A 85 -3.16 3.15 -5.75
N VAL A 86 -2.93 4.05 -4.79
CA VAL A 86 -1.62 4.22 -4.14
C VAL A 86 -1.19 2.94 -3.42
N VAL A 87 -2.09 2.30 -2.66
CA VAL A 87 -1.82 1.01 -2.00
C VAL A 87 -1.37 -0.04 -3.01
N LEU A 88 -2.06 -0.13 -4.15
CA LEU A 88 -1.75 -1.09 -5.20
C LEU A 88 -0.36 -0.83 -5.80
N LEU A 89 -0.04 0.42 -6.10
CA LEU A 89 1.26 0.83 -6.65
C LEU A 89 2.42 0.60 -5.65
N LEU A 90 2.22 0.91 -4.37
CA LEU A 90 3.22 0.65 -3.33
C LEU A 90 3.49 -0.86 -3.17
N ARG A 91 2.45 -1.70 -3.19
CA ARG A 91 2.62 -3.16 -3.17
C ARG A 91 3.38 -3.65 -4.39
N ALA A 92 3.05 -3.13 -5.57
CA ALA A 92 3.77 -3.42 -6.81
C ALA A 92 5.25 -2.99 -6.74
N ALA A 93 5.54 -1.86 -6.10
CA ALA A 93 6.91 -1.40 -5.86
C ALA A 93 7.69 -2.20 -4.80
N GLY A 94 7.05 -3.17 -4.12
CA GLY A 94 7.70 -4.07 -3.15
C GLY A 94 7.59 -3.63 -1.69
N TYR A 95 6.69 -2.71 -1.38
CA TYR A 95 6.37 -2.37 0.01
C TYR A 95 5.33 -3.31 0.62
N VAL A 96 5.43 -3.57 1.90
CA VAL A 96 4.33 -4.12 2.69
C VAL A 96 3.39 -2.98 3.06
N VAL A 97 2.12 -3.06 2.67
CA VAL A 97 1.15 -1.99 2.96
C VAL A 97 0.07 -2.51 3.91
N ARG A 98 0.05 -1.92 5.11
CA ARG A 98 -1.03 -2.08 6.09
C ARG A 98 -2.11 -1.07 5.77
N ASP A 99 -3.10 -1.47 5.00
CA ASP A 99 -4.27 -0.63 4.68
C ASP A 99 -5.32 -0.76 5.79
N LEU A 100 -5.64 0.37 6.41
CA LEU A 100 -6.62 0.47 7.50
C LEU A 100 -8.06 0.72 7.01
N GLY A 101 -8.24 0.90 5.69
CA GLY A 101 -9.54 1.17 5.09
C GLY A 101 -9.93 2.65 5.13
N VAL A 102 -11.22 2.93 5.38
CA VAL A 102 -11.82 4.28 5.39
C VAL A 102 -12.35 4.62 6.78
N ILE A 103 -12.64 5.92 7.01
CA ILE A 103 -13.16 6.45 8.29
C ILE A 103 -12.26 6.06 9.48
N VAL A 104 -10.95 6.04 9.26
CA VAL A 104 -10.01 5.57 10.27
C VAL A 104 -9.83 6.62 11.35
N GLN A 105 -10.01 6.22 12.61
CA GLN A 105 -9.76 7.08 13.76
C GLN A 105 -8.27 7.34 13.92
N PRO A 106 -7.84 8.55 14.37
CA PRO A 106 -6.41 8.88 14.52
C PRO A 106 -5.63 7.87 15.34
N GLN A 107 -6.21 7.36 16.42
CA GLN A 107 -5.59 6.38 17.32
C GLN A 107 -5.24 5.07 16.59
N ARG A 108 -6.05 4.65 15.60
CA ARG A 108 -5.78 3.43 14.82
C ARG A 108 -4.52 3.55 13.98
N PHE A 109 -4.22 4.74 13.46
CA PHE A 109 -2.96 4.99 12.76
C PHE A 109 -1.76 4.85 13.69
N VAL A 110 -1.83 5.43 14.89
CA VAL A 110 -0.77 5.33 15.90
C VAL A 110 -0.52 3.88 16.31
N TYR A 111 -1.60 3.13 16.59
CA TYR A 111 -1.49 1.70 16.92
C TYR A 111 -0.88 0.89 15.77
N ALA A 112 -1.31 1.14 14.54
CA ALA A 112 -0.79 0.41 13.38
C ALA A 112 0.70 0.70 13.14
N LEU A 113 1.16 1.95 13.34
CA LEU A 113 2.58 2.30 13.29
C LEU A 113 3.38 1.55 14.36
N ALA A 114 2.89 1.53 15.60
CA ALA A 114 3.55 0.82 16.70
C ALA A 114 3.57 -0.70 16.48
N GLU A 115 2.46 -1.29 16.01
CA GLU A 115 2.34 -2.72 15.75
C GLU A 115 3.26 -3.18 14.61
N THR A 116 3.36 -2.39 13.54
CA THR A 116 4.09 -2.77 12.33
C THR A 116 5.53 -2.30 12.29
N GLY A 117 5.93 -1.38 13.15
CA GLY A 117 7.22 -0.70 13.09
C GLY A 117 7.39 0.17 11.84
N ALA A 118 6.30 0.51 11.15
CA ALA A 118 6.34 1.31 9.95
C ALA A 118 6.78 2.75 10.25
N THR A 119 7.65 3.28 9.40
CA THR A 119 8.14 4.67 9.50
C THR A 119 7.44 5.62 8.54
N VAL A 120 6.56 5.09 7.69
CA VAL A 120 5.81 5.86 6.69
C VAL A 120 4.32 5.69 6.93
N LEU A 121 3.64 6.84 7.02
CA LEU A 121 2.19 6.94 7.16
C LEU A 121 1.61 7.71 5.98
N GLY A 122 0.65 7.10 5.26
CA GLY A 122 -0.15 7.73 4.22
C GLY A 122 -1.57 8.02 4.71
N LEU A 123 -1.97 9.28 4.67
CA LEU A 123 -3.32 9.71 5.01
C LEU A 123 -4.04 10.17 3.73
N SER A 124 -5.22 9.61 3.47
CA SER A 124 -6.09 10.04 2.38
C SER A 124 -7.23 10.89 2.93
N ALA A 125 -7.40 12.08 2.35
CA ALA A 125 -8.50 12.98 2.67
C ALA A 125 -8.87 13.76 1.41
N LEU A 126 -10.14 13.72 1.00
CA LEU A 126 -10.66 14.49 -0.13
C LEU A 126 -11.50 15.67 0.32
N LEU A 127 -12.23 15.53 1.44
CA LEU A 127 -13.08 16.59 1.98
C LEU A 127 -12.25 17.56 2.82
N THR A 128 -12.32 18.86 2.49
CA THR A 128 -11.65 19.92 3.28
C THR A 128 -12.17 20.01 4.70
N THR A 129 -13.42 19.60 4.95
CA THR A 129 -14.03 19.49 6.29
C THR A 129 -13.40 18.41 7.16
N SER A 130 -12.84 17.36 6.57
CA SER A 130 -12.13 16.30 7.30
C SER A 130 -10.79 16.79 7.86
N LEU A 131 -10.13 17.72 7.16
CA LEU A 131 -8.86 18.32 7.59
C LEU A 131 -9.01 19.31 8.75
N GLY A 132 -10.22 19.87 8.95
CA GLY A 132 -10.52 20.81 10.03
C GLY A 132 -10.70 20.14 11.39
N ALA A 133 -11.17 18.89 11.42
CA ALA A 133 -11.39 18.15 12.65
C ALA A 133 -10.08 17.77 13.37
N GLU A 134 -8.99 17.64 12.64
CA GLU A 134 -7.67 17.29 13.21
C GLU A 134 -6.93 18.50 13.81
N ARG A 135 -7.18 19.73 13.33
CA ARG A 135 -6.53 20.94 13.87
C ARG A 135 -6.97 21.29 15.30
N ASN A 136 -8.12 20.85 15.75
CA ASN A 136 -8.69 21.20 17.07
C ASN A 136 -8.45 20.18 18.17
N GLN A 137 -7.87 19.00 17.85
CA GLN A 137 -7.40 18.07 18.88
C GLN A 137 -5.94 18.40 19.21
N ARG A 138 -5.72 19.39 20.09
CA ARG A 138 -4.46 19.54 20.80
C ARG A 138 -4.23 18.27 21.60
N TYR A 139 -3.34 17.41 21.15
CA TYR A 139 -2.82 16.32 21.97
C TYR A 139 -2.09 16.97 23.17
N PRO A 140 -2.44 16.64 24.41
CA PRO A 140 -1.67 17.09 25.55
C PRO A 140 -0.27 16.50 25.43
N LYS A 141 0.73 17.38 25.32
CA LYS A 141 2.13 16.99 25.33
C LYS A 141 2.41 16.24 26.63
N GLY A 142 2.74 14.96 26.55
CA GLY A 142 3.26 14.18 27.67
C GLY A 142 2.37 13.07 28.23
N GLN A 143 1.22 12.73 27.65
CA GLN A 143 0.53 11.49 28.04
C GLN A 143 0.99 10.32 27.18
N ALA A 144 1.75 9.40 27.78
CA ALA A 144 2.01 8.10 27.21
C ALA A 144 0.67 7.36 27.03
N ILE A 145 0.34 7.00 25.78
CA ILE A 145 -0.82 6.17 25.48
C ILE A 145 -0.47 4.74 25.93
N MET A 146 -0.90 4.39 27.15
CA MET A 146 -0.85 3.01 27.60
C MET A 146 -1.96 2.21 26.88
N PRO A 147 -1.67 1.03 26.34
CA PRO A 147 -2.71 0.17 25.79
C PRO A 147 -3.64 -0.28 26.92
N GLU A 148 -4.94 -0.03 26.79
CA GLU A 148 -5.94 -0.67 27.65
C GLU A 148 -5.79 -2.17 27.51
N ARG A 149 -5.47 -2.84 28.61
CA ARG A 149 -5.53 -4.30 28.71
C ARG A 149 -7.01 -4.68 28.70
N SER A 150 -7.41 -5.34 27.64
CA SER A 150 -8.72 -6.00 27.62
C SER A 150 -8.80 -7.08 28.72
N PRO A 151 -9.96 -7.22 29.37
CA PRO A 151 -10.21 -8.23 30.39
C PRO A 151 -10.20 -9.64 29.83
#